data_da4e60c3a0dd14d747ae80d17b64869d
#
_entry.id   da4e60c3a0dd14d747ae80d17b64869d
#
_cell.length_a   1.000
_cell.length_b   1.000
_cell.length_c   1.000
_cell.angle_alpha   90.00
_cell.angle_beta   90.00
_cell.angle_gamma   90.00
#
_symmetry.space_group_name_H-M   'P 1'
#
loop_
_entity.id
_entity.type
_entity.pdbx_description
1 polymer ?
#
loop_
_entity_poly.entity_id
_entity_poly.type
_entity_poly.pdbx_seq_one_letter_code
_entity_poly.pdbx_strand_id
1 'polypeptide(L)'
;MGTSRYQGIEAYVGRTPLVRLRRLSELTGCEILGKAEFMNPGGSVKDRAALGIITEAEASGRLQSGATIIEGTAGNTGIGLALIGHARGYRVLIVIPDNQSPEKITLLRTLGAEVMTVPEAPYKHPANYNRVAQRLAEEKGWVWANQFDNTANRLAHYSTTVPEIWKQTISSCGRKDYSWDCLRALTWEARCVWPGNAAPARPL
;
A
#
# COMPACT_ATOMS: atom_id res chain seq x y z
N MET A 1 -28.32 -13.75 -9.63
CA MET A 1 -27.63 -12.43 -9.81
C MET A 1 -26.59 -12.62 -10.89
N GLY A 2 -26.74 -11.96 -12.04
CA GLY A 2 -25.80 -12.07 -13.15
C GLY A 2 -24.43 -11.54 -12.73
N THR A 3 -23.37 -12.32 -12.97
CA THR A 3 -21.99 -11.86 -12.79
C THR A 3 -21.77 -10.67 -13.72
N SER A 4 -21.48 -9.50 -13.14
CA SER A 4 -21.14 -8.31 -13.92
C SER A 4 -20.01 -8.65 -14.87
N ARG A 5 -20.15 -8.28 -16.15
CA ARG A 5 -19.10 -8.42 -17.18
C ARG A 5 -17.90 -7.53 -16.91
N TYR A 6 -18.04 -6.58 -16.01
CA TYR A 6 -17.01 -5.60 -15.64
C TYR A 6 -16.51 -5.88 -14.23
N GLN A 7 -15.21 -5.76 -14.04
CA GLN A 7 -14.55 -5.89 -12.75
C GLN A 7 -14.54 -4.53 -12.05
N GLY A 8 -14.60 -4.53 -10.71
CA GLY A 8 -14.43 -3.33 -9.91
C GLY A 8 -12.99 -2.81 -9.95
N ILE A 9 -12.79 -1.59 -9.47
CA ILE A 9 -11.48 -0.91 -9.49
C ILE A 9 -10.41 -1.68 -8.72
N GLU A 10 -10.79 -2.43 -7.69
CA GLU A 10 -9.91 -3.26 -6.88
C GLU A 10 -9.22 -4.38 -7.67
N ALA A 11 -9.83 -4.82 -8.78
CA ALA A 11 -9.22 -5.83 -9.66
C ALA A 11 -8.01 -5.33 -10.42
N TYR A 12 -7.80 -4.01 -10.46
CA TYR A 12 -6.67 -3.37 -11.13
C TYR A 12 -5.53 -3.03 -10.16
N VAL A 13 -5.68 -3.31 -8.87
CA VAL A 13 -4.60 -3.15 -7.88
C VAL A 13 -3.54 -4.24 -8.09
N GLY A 14 -2.30 -3.82 -8.10
CA GLY A 14 -1.16 -4.73 -8.33
C GLY A 14 -0.86 -4.98 -9.82
N ARG A 15 -0.12 -6.04 -10.08
CA ARG A 15 0.37 -6.40 -11.44
C ARG A 15 1.10 -5.24 -12.14
N THR A 16 1.66 -4.34 -11.36
CA THR A 16 2.43 -3.19 -11.85
C THR A 16 3.70 -3.66 -12.54
N PRO A 17 4.20 -2.98 -13.57
CA PRO A 17 5.43 -3.38 -14.24
C PRO A 17 6.66 -3.17 -13.37
N LEU A 18 7.69 -3.96 -13.62
CA LEU A 18 9.04 -3.74 -13.15
C LEU A 18 9.82 -3.04 -14.27
N VAL A 19 10.33 -1.84 -14.00
CA VAL A 19 10.97 -1.00 -14.99
C VAL A 19 12.45 -0.80 -14.69
N ARG A 20 13.31 -0.82 -15.72
CA ARG A 20 14.73 -0.55 -15.56
C ARG A 20 14.95 0.96 -15.37
N LEU A 21 15.63 1.33 -14.30
CA LEU A 21 16.06 2.71 -14.01
C LEU A 21 17.39 2.98 -14.73
N ARG A 22 17.31 3.33 -16.02
CA ARG A 22 18.45 3.37 -16.93
C ARG A 22 19.61 4.22 -16.39
N ARG A 23 19.36 5.48 -16.02
CA ARG A 23 20.40 6.38 -15.53
C ARG A 23 21.11 5.86 -14.28
N LEU A 24 20.37 5.31 -13.32
CA LEU A 24 20.96 4.74 -12.11
C LEU A 24 21.74 3.46 -12.42
N SER A 25 21.24 2.64 -13.34
CA SER A 25 21.93 1.42 -13.77
C SER A 25 23.27 1.75 -14.45
N GLU A 26 23.29 2.75 -15.31
CA GLU A 26 24.51 3.22 -16.00
C GLU A 26 25.53 3.81 -15.01
N LEU A 27 25.08 4.63 -14.06
CA LEU A 27 25.95 5.25 -13.05
C LEU A 27 26.60 4.24 -12.10
N THR A 28 25.90 3.15 -11.78
CA THR A 28 26.37 2.17 -10.78
C THR A 28 27.01 0.94 -11.41
N GLY A 29 26.87 0.76 -12.71
CA GLY A 29 27.25 -0.50 -13.39
C GLY A 29 26.41 -1.71 -13.00
N CYS A 30 25.30 -1.51 -12.27
CA CYS A 30 24.36 -2.53 -11.85
C CYS A 30 23.04 -2.40 -12.57
N GLU A 31 22.27 -3.49 -12.72
CA GLU A 31 20.89 -3.39 -13.17
C GLU A 31 19.98 -2.98 -12.01
N ILE A 32 19.47 -1.74 -12.04
CA ILE A 32 18.55 -1.22 -11.03
C ILE A 32 17.14 -1.22 -11.60
N LEU A 33 16.24 -1.92 -10.92
CA LEU A 33 14.84 -2.07 -11.30
C LEU A 33 13.95 -1.38 -10.26
N GLY A 34 12.90 -0.70 -10.74
CA GLY A 34 11.87 -0.08 -9.92
C GLY A 34 10.50 -0.69 -10.19
N LYS A 35 9.79 -1.07 -9.14
CA LYS A 35 8.39 -1.51 -9.26
C LYS A 35 7.49 -0.28 -9.41
N ALA A 36 6.77 -0.16 -10.52
CA ALA A 36 6.01 1.03 -10.89
C ALA A 36 4.66 1.13 -10.12
N GLU A 37 4.71 1.19 -8.80
CA GLU A 37 3.53 1.20 -7.92
C GLU A 37 2.64 2.45 -8.07
N PHE A 38 3.14 3.50 -8.71
CA PHE A 38 2.34 4.66 -9.12
C PHE A 38 1.27 4.33 -10.19
N MET A 39 1.35 3.15 -10.79
CA MET A 39 0.35 2.65 -11.75
C MET A 39 -0.85 1.94 -11.10
N ASN A 40 -0.86 1.78 -9.78
CA ASN A 40 -2.07 1.36 -9.09
C ASN A 40 -3.18 2.43 -9.23
N PRO A 41 -4.46 2.06 -9.13
CA PRO A 41 -5.59 2.98 -9.31
C PRO A 41 -5.55 4.24 -8.43
N GLY A 42 -5.11 4.14 -7.18
CA GLY A 42 -4.91 5.26 -6.25
C GLY A 42 -3.51 5.89 -6.32
N GLY A 43 -2.69 5.48 -7.29
CA GLY A 43 -1.39 6.07 -7.59
C GLY A 43 -0.27 5.65 -6.65
N SER A 44 -0.41 4.60 -5.86
CA SER A 44 0.65 4.20 -4.92
C SER A 44 0.60 2.72 -4.51
N VAL A 45 1.69 2.27 -3.88
CA VAL A 45 1.78 0.95 -3.25
C VAL A 45 0.75 0.73 -2.13
N LYS A 46 0.18 1.80 -1.60
CA LYS A 46 -0.79 1.72 -0.49
C LYS A 46 -2.14 1.17 -0.92
N ASP A 47 -2.45 1.14 -2.20
CA ASP A 47 -3.64 0.47 -2.72
C ASP A 47 -3.59 -1.03 -2.41
N ARG A 48 -2.40 -1.65 -2.49
CA ARG A 48 -2.23 -3.06 -2.10
C ARG A 48 -2.47 -3.27 -0.60
N ALA A 49 -1.95 -2.38 0.23
CA ALA A 49 -2.16 -2.43 1.68
C ALA A 49 -3.64 -2.26 2.02
N ALA A 50 -4.32 -1.29 1.42
CA ALA A 50 -5.74 -1.04 1.61
C ALA A 50 -6.59 -2.25 1.19
N LEU A 51 -6.31 -2.81 0.01
CA LEU A 51 -6.99 -4.01 -0.47
C LEU A 51 -6.79 -5.20 0.47
N GLY A 52 -5.55 -5.43 0.92
CA GLY A 52 -5.25 -6.51 1.86
C GLY A 52 -5.96 -6.36 3.20
N ILE A 53 -5.94 -5.16 3.78
CA ILE A 53 -6.60 -4.84 5.05
C ILE A 53 -8.12 -5.04 4.95
N ILE A 54 -8.74 -4.52 3.90
CA ILE A 54 -10.18 -4.66 3.68
C ILE A 54 -10.56 -6.14 3.48
N THR A 55 -9.84 -6.85 2.61
CA THR A 55 -10.12 -8.26 2.32
C THR A 55 -9.95 -9.14 3.57
N GLU A 56 -8.95 -8.89 4.39
CA GLU A 56 -8.74 -9.63 5.65
C GLU A 56 -9.87 -9.33 6.65
N ALA A 57 -10.26 -8.05 6.77
CA ALA A 57 -11.33 -7.65 7.67
C ALA A 57 -12.70 -8.26 7.27
N GLU A 58 -12.96 -8.39 5.97
CA GLU A 58 -14.11 -9.11 5.42
C GLU A 58 -14.06 -10.62 5.76
N ALA A 59 -12.90 -11.24 5.46
CA ALA A 59 -12.72 -12.69 5.69
C ALA A 59 -12.79 -13.07 7.17
N SER A 60 -12.34 -12.20 8.07
CA SER A 60 -12.43 -12.40 9.52
C SER A 60 -13.82 -12.04 10.11
N GLY A 61 -14.75 -11.52 9.30
CA GLY A 61 -16.06 -11.06 9.76
C GLY A 61 -16.06 -9.74 10.54
N ARG A 62 -14.92 -9.08 10.68
CA ARG A 62 -14.81 -7.77 11.35
C ARG A 62 -15.47 -6.65 10.54
N LEU A 63 -15.43 -6.76 9.22
CA LEU A 63 -16.02 -5.79 8.30
C LEU A 63 -17.27 -6.38 7.62
N GLN A 64 -18.43 -5.93 8.06
CA GLN A 64 -19.73 -6.36 7.52
C GLN A 64 -20.28 -5.33 6.54
N SER A 65 -21.25 -5.72 5.73
CA SER A 65 -21.90 -4.83 4.76
C SER A 65 -22.40 -3.54 5.43
N GLY A 66 -22.07 -2.39 4.85
CA GLY A 66 -22.43 -1.06 5.36
C GLY A 66 -21.62 -0.59 6.57
N ALA A 67 -20.63 -1.36 7.03
CA ALA A 67 -19.73 -0.94 8.11
C ALA A 67 -18.87 0.27 7.69
N THR A 68 -18.31 0.94 8.70
CA THR A 68 -17.41 2.08 8.52
C THR A 68 -15.97 1.64 8.76
N ILE A 69 -15.09 1.96 7.83
CA ILE A 69 -13.64 1.84 7.96
C ILE A 69 -13.10 3.19 8.41
N ILE A 70 -12.23 3.20 9.40
CA ILE A 70 -11.58 4.44 9.86
C ILE A 70 -10.07 4.29 9.84
N GLU A 71 -9.36 5.35 9.46
CA GLU A 71 -7.90 5.41 9.53
C GLU A 71 -7.42 6.83 9.84
N GLY A 72 -6.38 6.92 10.66
CA GLY A 72 -5.65 8.14 10.90
C GLY A 72 -4.46 8.23 9.94
N THR A 73 -4.57 9.05 8.89
CA THR A 73 -3.48 9.15 7.91
C THR A 73 -3.57 10.43 7.06
N ALA A 74 -2.43 11.07 6.87
CA ALA A 74 -2.28 12.20 5.93
C ALA A 74 -1.73 11.76 4.56
N GLY A 75 -1.59 10.45 4.32
CA GLY A 75 -0.87 9.90 3.17
C GLY A 75 -1.72 9.02 2.26
N ASN A 76 -1.01 8.31 1.40
CA ASN A 76 -1.60 7.47 0.34
C ASN A 76 -2.47 6.30 0.86
N THR A 77 -2.31 5.89 2.12
CA THR A 77 -3.17 4.87 2.71
C THR A 77 -4.63 5.32 2.76
N GLY A 78 -4.87 6.60 3.10
CA GLY A 78 -6.20 7.17 3.05
C GLY A 78 -6.82 7.14 1.66
N ILE A 79 -6.02 7.41 0.62
CA ILE A 79 -6.45 7.35 -0.78
C ILE A 79 -6.84 5.92 -1.16
N GLY A 80 -5.99 4.94 -0.85
CA GLY A 80 -6.27 3.53 -1.14
C GLY A 80 -7.51 3.02 -0.41
N LEU A 81 -7.67 3.35 0.88
CA LEU A 81 -8.84 2.97 1.67
C LEU A 81 -10.12 3.63 1.14
N ALA A 82 -10.07 4.92 0.80
CA ALA A 82 -11.20 5.64 0.23
C ALA A 82 -11.66 4.99 -1.08
N LEU A 83 -10.72 4.77 -2.00
CA LEU A 83 -10.99 4.20 -3.32
C LEU A 83 -11.59 2.79 -3.23
N ILE A 84 -10.93 1.90 -2.50
CA ILE A 84 -11.31 0.47 -2.45
C ILE A 84 -12.51 0.27 -1.51
N GLY A 85 -12.53 0.95 -0.37
CA GLY A 85 -13.64 0.86 0.58
C GLY A 85 -14.95 1.35 -0.05
N HIS A 86 -14.91 2.50 -0.72
CA HIS A 86 -16.09 3.03 -1.42
C HIS A 86 -16.56 2.10 -2.56
N ALA A 87 -15.61 1.57 -3.36
CA ALA A 87 -15.93 0.63 -4.44
C ALA A 87 -16.60 -0.67 -3.93
N ARG A 88 -16.33 -1.08 -2.70
CA ARG A 88 -16.95 -2.23 -2.03
C ARG A 88 -18.19 -1.89 -1.19
N GLY A 89 -18.63 -0.64 -1.24
CA GLY A 89 -19.86 -0.19 -0.55
C GLY A 89 -19.69 0.09 0.95
N TYR A 90 -18.45 0.29 1.42
CA TYR A 90 -18.16 0.70 2.78
C TYR A 90 -18.11 2.22 2.93
N ARG A 91 -18.48 2.70 4.11
CA ARG A 91 -18.19 4.07 4.51
C ARG A 91 -16.72 4.15 4.94
N VAL A 92 -16.04 5.21 4.54
CA VAL A 92 -14.63 5.42 4.90
C VAL A 92 -14.48 6.79 5.54
N LEU A 93 -13.96 6.82 6.76
CA LEU A 93 -13.61 8.05 7.47
C LEU A 93 -12.09 8.15 7.60
N ILE A 94 -11.54 9.23 7.11
CA ILE A 94 -10.10 9.53 7.25
C ILE A 94 -9.93 10.68 8.24
N VAL A 95 -9.18 10.42 9.30
CA VAL A 95 -8.77 11.44 10.26
C VAL A 95 -7.40 11.99 9.86
N ILE A 96 -7.28 13.29 9.69
CA ILE A 96 -6.12 13.95 9.10
C ILE A 96 -5.80 15.23 9.91
N PRO A 97 -4.52 15.57 10.13
CA PRO A 97 -4.19 16.83 10.77
C PRO A 97 -4.58 18.03 9.89
N ASP A 98 -4.98 19.12 10.54
CA ASP A 98 -5.52 20.32 9.90
C ASP A 98 -4.49 21.13 9.09
N ASN A 99 -3.21 20.86 9.28
CA ASN A 99 -2.10 21.47 8.50
C ASN A 99 -1.87 20.82 7.13
N GLN A 100 -2.73 19.89 6.71
CA GLN A 100 -2.61 19.26 5.39
C GLN A 100 -3.20 20.14 4.28
N SER A 101 -2.66 19.98 3.07
CA SER A 101 -3.11 20.78 1.93
C SER A 101 -4.58 20.55 1.58
N PRO A 102 -5.31 21.61 1.17
CA PRO A 102 -6.71 21.49 0.75
C PRO A 102 -6.93 20.50 -0.39
N GLU A 103 -5.93 20.34 -1.27
CA GLU A 103 -5.99 19.41 -2.40
C GLU A 103 -6.08 17.96 -1.94
N LYS A 104 -5.34 17.58 -0.88
CA LYS A 104 -5.43 16.23 -0.30
C LYS A 104 -6.80 15.96 0.28
N ILE A 105 -7.36 16.92 1.00
CA ILE A 105 -8.69 16.81 1.59
C ILE A 105 -9.75 16.69 0.48
N THR A 106 -9.63 17.51 -0.55
CA THR A 106 -10.52 17.46 -1.71
C THR A 106 -10.43 16.14 -2.44
N LEU A 107 -9.22 15.60 -2.66
CA LEU A 107 -9.02 14.30 -3.30
C LEU A 107 -9.70 13.18 -2.51
N LEU A 108 -9.51 13.12 -1.19
CA LEU A 108 -10.13 12.10 -0.34
C LEU A 108 -11.67 12.16 -0.42
N ARG A 109 -12.24 13.36 -0.38
CA ARG A 109 -13.70 13.57 -0.53
C ARG A 109 -14.21 13.17 -1.90
N THR A 110 -13.48 13.50 -2.96
CA THR A 110 -13.80 13.11 -4.34
C THR A 110 -13.82 11.59 -4.52
N LEU A 111 -12.94 10.87 -3.78
CA LEU A 111 -12.92 9.41 -3.74
C LEU A 111 -14.00 8.79 -2.82
N GLY A 112 -14.88 9.61 -2.25
CA GLY A 112 -16.01 9.15 -1.44
C GLY A 112 -15.72 9.01 0.05
N ALA A 113 -14.55 9.43 0.55
CA ALA A 113 -14.26 9.40 1.99
C ALA A 113 -14.86 10.60 2.72
N GLU A 114 -15.37 10.37 3.92
CA GLU A 114 -15.55 11.41 4.93
C GLU A 114 -14.18 11.81 5.47
N VAL A 115 -13.96 13.10 5.69
CA VAL A 115 -12.67 13.61 6.21
C VAL A 115 -12.93 14.43 7.45
N MET A 116 -12.29 14.00 8.55
CA MET A 116 -12.26 14.72 9.82
C MET A 116 -10.89 15.34 10.01
N THR A 117 -10.82 16.65 10.17
CA THR A 117 -9.58 17.36 10.50
C THR A 117 -9.46 17.50 12.00
N VAL A 118 -8.25 17.32 12.52
CA VAL A 118 -7.89 17.49 13.93
C VAL A 118 -6.63 18.35 14.04
N PRO A 119 -6.40 19.06 15.15
CA PRO A 119 -5.17 19.79 15.34
C PRO A 119 -3.94 18.89 15.22
N GLU A 120 -2.85 19.44 14.66
CA GLU A 120 -1.57 18.73 14.63
C GLU A 120 -1.09 18.45 16.06
N ALA A 121 -0.70 17.21 16.32
CA ALA A 121 -0.20 16.80 17.62
C ALA A 121 0.86 15.69 17.47
N PRO A 122 1.84 15.62 18.40
CA PRO A 122 2.83 14.55 18.43
C PRO A 122 2.19 13.15 18.47
N TYR A 123 2.84 12.14 17.89
CA TYR A 123 2.28 10.77 17.75
C TYR A 123 1.76 10.16 19.06
N LYS A 124 2.41 10.45 20.21
CA LYS A 124 2.00 9.93 21.53
C LYS A 124 0.86 10.74 22.17
N HIS A 125 0.52 11.90 21.63
CA HIS A 125 -0.50 12.77 22.20
C HIS A 125 -1.90 12.24 21.90
N PRO A 126 -2.86 12.25 22.84
CA PRO A 126 -4.23 11.76 22.63
C PRO A 126 -4.98 12.45 21.49
N ALA A 127 -4.64 13.71 21.16
CA ALA A 127 -5.22 14.45 20.06
C ALA A 127 -4.56 14.14 18.70
N ASN A 128 -3.53 13.29 18.65
CA ASN A 128 -2.95 12.87 17.37
C ASN A 128 -3.98 12.14 16.51
N TYR A 129 -4.01 12.44 15.23
CA TYR A 129 -4.99 11.90 14.28
C TYR A 129 -5.09 10.37 14.31
N ASN A 130 -3.97 9.63 14.52
CA ASN A 130 -4.00 8.17 14.68
C ASN A 130 -4.71 7.74 15.97
N ARG A 131 -4.44 8.44 17.08
CA ARG A 131 -5.08 8.15 18.39
C ARG A 131 -6.55 8.49 18.38
N VAL A 132 -6.92 9.57 17.68
CA VAL A 132 -8.32 9.94 17.48
C VAL A 132 -9.04 8.88 16.64
N ALA A 133 -8.43 8.41 15.56
CA ALA A 133 -9.00 7.34 14.74
C ALA A 133 -9.18 6.04 15.54
N GLN A 134 -8.18 5.62 16.30
CA GLN A 134 -8.27 4.46 17.17
C GLN A 134 -9.43 4.58 18.17
N ARG A 135 -9.49 5.69 18.92
CA ARG A 135 -10.54 5.92 19.91
C ARG A 135 -11.94 5.91 19.28
N LEU A 136 -12.13 6.59 18.16
CA LEU A 136 -13.42 6.60 17.45
C LEU A 136 -13.82 5.21 16.96
N ALA A 137 -12.86 4.41 16.49
CA ALA A 137 -13.11 3.01 16.13
C ALA A 137 -13.66 2.21 17.30
N GLU A 138 -13.02 2.32 18.48
CA GLU A 138 -13.42 1.63 19.70
C GLU A 138 -14.79 2.11 20.20
N GLU A 139 -15.03 3.43 20.25
CA GLU A 139 -16.29 4.01 20.71
C GLU A 139 -17.49 3.71 19.80
N LYS A 140 -17.29 3.64 18.50
CA LYS A 140 -18.35 3.47 17.50
C LYS A 140 -18.50 2.05 16.97
N GLY A 141 -17.60 1.13 17.34
CA GLY A 141 -17.55 -0.21 16.78
C GLY A 141 -17.18 -0.23 15.29
N TRP A 142 -16.38 0.75 14.84
CA TRP A 142 -15.91 0.83 13.47
C TRP A 142 -14.63 0.02 13.27
N VAL A 143 -14.32 -0.32 12.03
CA VAL A 143 -13.11 -1.08 11.72
C VAL A 143 -11.93 -0.13 11.53
N TRP A 144 -11.01 -0.10 12.49
CA TRP A 144 -9.76 0.63 12.34
C TRP A 144 -8.81 -0.14 11.44
N ALA A 145 -8.35 0.49 10.36
CA ALA A 145 -7.43 -0.13 9.40
C ALA A 145 -6.04 -0.36 10.01
N ASN A 146 -5.58 0.55 10.91
CA ASN A 146 -4.33 0.43 11.68
C ASN A 146 -3.13 0.03 10.82
N GLN A 147 -2.83 0.80 9.79
CA GLN A 147 -1.85 0.46 8.76
C GLN A 147 -0.47 0.06 9.29
N PHE A 148 -0.08 0.55 10.47
CA PHE A 148 1.26 0.34 11.01
C PHE A 148 1.41 -1.03 11.71
N ASP A 149 0.38 -1.48 12.43
CA ASP A 149 0.43 -2.70 13.23
C ASP A 149 -0.37 -3.86 12.61
N ASN A 150 -1.26 -3.55 11.66
CA ASN A 150 -2.09 -4.54 11.00
C ASN A 150 -1.26 -5.44 10.09
N THR A 151 -1.13 -6.70 10.46
CA THR A 151 -0.35 -7.71 9.72
C THR A 151 -0.87 -7.97 8.32
N ALA A 152 -2.14 -7.67 8.02
CA ALA A 152 -2.72 -7.80 6.69
C ALA A 152 -2.01 -6.91 5.65
N ASN A 153 -1.53 -5.72 6.06
CA ASN A 153 -0.68 -4.87 5.22
C ASN A 153 0.57 -5.63 4.74
N ARG A 154 1.32 -6.23 5.67
CA ARG A 154 2.52 -7.02 5.34
C ARG A 154 2.18 -8.24 4.49
N LEU A 155 1.13 -8.97 4.83
CA LEU A 155 0.70 -10.17 4.12
C LEU A 155 0.26 -9.86 2.69
N ALA A 156 -0.38 -8.71 2.44
CA ALA A 156 -0.71 -8.26 1.09
C ALA A 156 0.54 -8.15 0.20
N HIS A 157 1.63 -7.59 0.71
CA HIS A 157 2.88 -7.50 -0.03
C HIS A 157 3.55 -8.86 -0.20
N TYR A 158 3.55 -9.70 0.84
CA TYR A 158 4.11 -11.04 0.77
C TYR A 158 3.43 -11.91 -0.28
N SER A 159 2.09 -11.81 -0.39
CA SER A 159 1.30 -12.63 -1.30
C SER A 159 1.18 -12.06 -2.72
N THR A 160 1.47 -10.79 -2.94
CA THR A 160 1.30 -10.14 -4.27
C THR A 160 2.59 -9.50 -4.79
N THR A 161 3.12 -8.50 -4.10
CA THR A 161 4.27 -7.70 -4.57
C THR A 161 5.52 -8.57 -4.74
N VAL A 162 5.80 -9.42 -3.75
CA VAL A 162 6.99 -10.30 -3.77
C VAL A 162 6.94 -11.29 -4.93
N PRO A 163 5.86 -12.08 -5.13
CA PRO A 163 5.77 -12.99 -6.29
C PRO A 163 5.82 -12.27 -7.64
N GLU A 164 5.22 -11.08 -7.74
CA GLU A 164 5.28 -10.29 -8.97
C GLU A 164 6.72 -9.89 -9.32
N ILE A 165 7.46 -9.33 -8.35
CA ILE A 165 8.86 -8.95 -8.54
C ILE A 165 9.69 -10.17 -8.93
N TRP A 166 9.55 -11.27 -8.21
CA TRP A 166 10.23 -12.52 -8.50
C TRP A 166 10.00 -12.98 -9.94
N LYS A 167 8.73 -13.09 -10.33
CA LYS A 167 8.35 -13.53 -11.68
C LYS A 167 8.90 -12.59 -12.76
N GLN A 168 8.79 -11.29 -12.55
CA GLN A 168 9.22 -10.28 -13.51
C GLN A 168 10.75 -10.26 -13.65
N THR A 169 11.49 -10.43 -12.55
CA THR A 169 12.95 -10.51 -12.59
C THR A 169 13.44 -11.73 -13.33
N ILE A 170 12.90 -12.93 -13.05
CA ILE A 170 13.27 -14.17 -13.75
C ILE A 170 12.94 -14.08 -15.24
N SER A 171 11.78 -13.55 -15.60
CA SER A 171 11.36 -13.43 -16.99
C SER A 171 12.27 -12.49 -17.79
N SER A 172 12.81 -11.44 -17.15
CA SER A 172 13.69 -10.47 -17.80
C SER A 172 15.12 -10.96 -17.99
N CYS A 173 15.62 -11.80 -17.08
CA CYS A 173 17.03 -12.22 -17.07
C CYS A 173 17.31 -13.59 -17.68
N GLY A 174 16.30 -14.39 -18.00
CA GLY A 174 16.47 -15.75 -18.56
C GLY A 174 17.25 -16.71 -17.65
N ARG A 175 17.59 -16.34 -16.42
CA ARG A 175 18.37 -17.11 -15.45
C ARG A 175 17.48 -17.63 -14.32
N LYS A 176 17.68 -18.92 -14.00
CA LYS A 176 16.97 -19.61 -12.91
C LYS A 176 17.70 -19.52 -11.54
N ASP A 177 18.83 -18.82 -11.45
CA ASP A 177 19.78 -18.96 -10.34
C ASP A 177 19.70 -17.85 -9.28
N TYR A 178 18.52 -17.22 -9.12
CA TYR A 178 18.31 -16.25 -8.04
C TYR A 178 17.89 -16.97 -6.75
N SER A 179 18.70 -16.84 -5.69
CA SER A 179 18.33 -17.32 -4.37
C SER A 179 17.32 -16.38 -3.69
N TRP A 180 16.52 -16.92 -2.78
CA TRP A 180 15.56 -16.16 -1.97
C TRP A 180 16.20 -15.05 -1.12
N ASP A 181 17.51 -15.10 -0.90
CA ASP A 181 18.26 -14.08 -0.17
C ASP A 181 18.28 -12.72 -0.86
N CYS A 182 18.10 -12.67 -2.18
CA CYS A 182 17.93 -11.42 -2.94
C CYS A 182 16.61 -10.70 -2.63
N LEU A 183 15.61 -11.39 -2.06
CA LEU A 183 14.29 -10.85 -1.77
C LEU A 183 14.13 -10.28 -0.35
N ARG A 184 15.10 -10.50 0.57
CA ARG A 184 15.01 -10.05 1.97
C ARG A 184 15.02 -8.55 2.17
N ALA A 185 15.13 -7.78 1.12
CA ALA A 185 15.22 -6.33 1.19
C ALA A 185 14.13 -5.61 0.38
N LEU A 186 12.93 -6.06 0.45
CA LEU A 186 11.77 -5.38 -0.13
C LEU A 186 11.12 -4.41 0.87
N THR A 187 11.85 -3.39 1.26
CA THR A 187 11.30 -2.13 1.70
C THR A 187 11.86 -1.06 0.78
N TRP A 188 11.03 -0.62 -0.11
CA TRP A 188 11.03 0.54 -1.01
C TRP A 188 12.36 1.20 -1.46
N GLU A 189 13.45 0.47 -1.49
CA GLU A 189 14.73 0.90 -2.03
C GLU A 189 15.00 0.23 -3.39
N ALA A 190 15.48 1.00 -4.34
CA ALA A 190 16.00 0.47 -5.61
C ALA A 190 17.12 -0.53 -5.32
N ARG A 191 17.09 -1.72 -5.94
CA ARG A 191 18.13 -2.73 -5.74
C ARG A 191 18.91 -3.00 -7.01
N CYS A 192 20.24 -3.12 -6.81
CA CYS A 192 21.13 -3.69 -7.81
C CYS A 192 20.91 -5.21 -7.89
N VAL A 193 20.58 -5.70 -9.07
CA VAL A 193 20.66 -7.13 -9.40
C VAL A 193 22.09 -7.38 -9.89
N TRP A 194 22.89 -8.09 -9.08
CA TRP A 194 24.29 -8.36 -9.39
C TRP A 194 24.41 -9.38 -10.52
N PRO A 195 25.19 -9.13 -11.58
CA PRO A 195 25.54 -10.18 -12.55
C PRO A 195 26.48 -11.16 -11.83
N GLY A 196 26.06 -12.43 -11.72
CA GLY A 196 26.80 -13.47 -11.01
C GLY A 196 28.24 -13.62 -11.51
N ASN A 197 29.16 -13.87 -10.57
CA ASN A 197 30.59 -14.19 -10.64
C ASN A 197 31.61 -13.07 -10.36
N ALA A 198 31.30 -12.10 -9.54
CA ALA A 198 32.36 -11.37 -8.84
C ALA A 198 32.24 -11.65 -7.32
N ALA A 199 33.25 -12.26 -6.72
CA ALA A 199 33.32 -12.43 -5.29
C ALA A 199 33.24 -11.07 -4.57
N PRO A 200 32.57 -10.96 -3.40
CA PRO A 200 32.48 -9.69 -2.70
C PRO A 200 33.85 -9.22 -2.28
N ALA A 201 34.24 -8.03 -2.71
CA ALA A 201 35.38 -7.33 -2.15
C ALA A 201 35.14 -7.14 -0.64
N ARG A 202 36.08 -7.56 0.20
CA ARG A 202 36.03 -7.34 1.64
C ARG A 202 36.02 -5.83 1.92
N PRO A 203 35.22 -5.35 2.86
CA PRO A 203 35.32 -3.96 3.29
C PRO A 203 36.67 -3.71 3.97
N LEU A 204 37.30 -2.60 3.66
CA LEU A 204 38.43 -2.02 4.39
C LEU A 204 37.97 -1.49 5.74
#